data_0ff2bc76aa285b1f9def7d3220228d97
#
_entry.id   0ff2bc76aa285b1f9def7d3220228d97
#
_cell.length_a   1.000
_cell.length_b   1.000
_cell.length_c   1.000
_cell.angle_alpha   90.00
_cell.angle_beta   90.00
_cell.angle_gamma   90.00
#
_symmetry.space_group_name_H-M   'P 1'
#
loop_
_entity.id
_entity.type
_entity.pdbx_description
1 polymer ?
#
loop_
_entity_poly.entity_id
_entity_poly.type
_entity_poly.pdbx_seq_one_letter_code
_entity_poly.pdbx_strand_id
1 'polypeptide(L)'
;MIYLFYGENEFEKRQAIAKLICNEKVARHDGEDLTLAGMQEIAIGQTLFMNSSVYLISKLGENSEVWSQLPDMKFDDDRTIILVEDKIDKRTKTYKWLQKNAKVQEFSPLSDRQKPQLLKWYVAEAKARGCELTNRQAEIIVDRLRFDQLRLSNFLDQLALAEKMTDDLIDNFIPLARTENVFDLFISALAGDYGKVHDIISYLESESGVDGAYQTMGLLASQATNLTALILADGDSKLVASDFSANPYVLRKMASSAKGVDKEKLKRINDALLRADLQMKTTSVNPWLLVEAALIGIGK
;
A
#
# COMPACT_ATOMS: atom_id res chain seq x y z
N MET A 1 -21.46 -26.61 3.19
CA MET A 1 -19.98 -26.50 3.23
C MET A 1 -19.57 -25.10 3.62
N ILE A 2 -18.52 -24.92 4.49
CA ILE A 2 -18.08 -23.59 4.97
C ILE A 2 -16.70 -23.27 4.39
N TYR A 3 -16.50 -22.02 3.95
CA TYR A 3 -15.23 -21.45 3.54
C TYR A 3 -14.91 -20.24 4.40
N LEU A 4 -13.64 -20.06 4.76
CA LEU A 4 -13.12 -18.86 5.40
C LEU A 4 -11.98 -18.31 4.58
N PHE A 5 -12.19 -17.14 3.98
CA PHE A 5 -11.23 -16.39 3.22
C PHE A 5 -10.86 -15.13 3.98
N TYR A 6 -9.58 -14.96 4.32
CA TYR A 6 -9.14 -13.80 5.07
C TYR A 6 -7.78 -13.31 4.62
N GLY A 7 -7.48 -12.04 4.88
CA GLY A 7 -6.23 -11.40 4.52
C GLY A 7 -6.44 -10.13 3.67
N GLU A 8 -5.36 -9.41 3.45
CA GLU A 8 -5.40 -8.08 2.82
C GLU A 8 -5.31 -8.13 1.28
N ASN A 9 -5.02 -9.28 0.66
CA ASN A 9 -4.97 -9.41 -0.80
C ASN A 9 -6.39 -9.58 -1.38
N GLU A 10 -7.06 -8.45 -1.60
CA GLU A 10 -8.42 -8.39 -2.14
C GLU A 10 -8.56 -9.02 -3.53
N PHE A 11 -7.53 -8.89 -4.37
CA PHE A 11 -7.57 -9.42 -5.72
C PHE A 11 -7.70 -10.94 -5.73
N GLU A 12 -6.81 -11.62 -5.00
CA GLU A 12 -6.84 -13.08 -4.92
C GLU A 12 -8.08 -13.61 -4.20
N LYS A 13 -8.53 -12.91 -3.12
CA LYS A 13 -9.80 -13.24 -2.44
C LYS A 13 -10.96 -13.20 -3.43
N ARG A 14 -11.10 -12.12 -4.22
CA ARG A 14 -12.18 -11.98 -5.20
C ARG A 14 -12.10 -13.05 -6.29
N GLN A 15 -10.91 -13.38 -6.79
CA GLN A 15 -10.76 -14.47 -7.75
C GLN A 15 -11.14 -15.83 -7.17
N ALA A 16 -10.75 -16.12 -5.93
CA ALA A 16 -11.11 -17.36 -5.26
C ALA A 16 -12.63 -17.48 -5.05
N ILE A 17 -13.28 -16.39 -4.63
CA ILE A 17 -14.72 -16.30 -4.49
C ILE A 17 -15.42 -16.50 -5.84
N ALA A 18 -14.98 -15.80 -6.89
CA ALA A 18 -15.57 -15.93 -8.22
C ALA A 18 -15.53 -17.34 -8.77
N LYS A 19 -14.43 -18.08 -8.53
CA LYS A 19 -14.30 -19.49 -8.91
C LYS A 19 -15.27 -20.43 -8.16
N LEU A 20 -15.60 -20.09 -6.91
CA LEU A 20 -16.54 -20.89 -6.12
C LEU A 20 -18.00 -20.64 -6.50
N ILE A 21 -18.31 -19.38 -6.84
CA ILE A 21 -19.69 -18.94 -7.10
C ILE A 21 -20.22 -19.43 -8.46
N CYS A 22 -19.34 -19.56 -9.50
CA CYS A 22 -19.62 -20.10 -10.83
C CYS A 22 -21.10 -20.05 -11.31
N ASN A 23 -21.67 -18.86 -11.49
CA ASN A 23 -23.05 -18.65 -11.95
C ASN A 23 -24.17 -19.01 -10.95
N GLU A 24 -23.86 -19.31 -9.70
CA GLU A 24 -24.88 -19.53 -8.68
C GLU A 24 -25.48 -18.21 -8.17
N LYS A 25 -26.73 -18.28 -7.72
CA LYS A 25 -27.35 -17.14 -7.01
C LYS A 25 -26.73 -16.99 -5.64
N VAL A 26 -26.09 -15.85 -5.40
CA VAL A 26 -25.39 -15.53 -4.15
C VAL A 26 -26.17 -14.52 -3.34
N ALA A 27 -26.54 -14.89 -2.13
CA ALA A 27 -27.02 -13.94 -1.12
C ALA A 27 -25.82 -13.31 -0.42
N ARG A 28 -25.76 -11.96 -0.41
CA ARG A 28 -24.67 -11.20 0.22
C ARG A 28 -25.17 -10.55 1.49
N HIS A 29 -24.42 -10.70 2.56
CA HIS A 29 -24.73 -10.12 3.87
C HIS A 29 -23.50 -9.39 4.42
N ASP A 30 -23.77 -8.27 5.10
CA ASP A 30 -22.79 -7.65 5.96
C ASP A 30 -22.87 -8.30 7.35
N GLY A 31 -21.77 -8.87 7.79
CA GLY A 31 -21.74 -9.62 9.06
C GLY A 31 -21.80 -8.70 10.29
N GLU A 32 -21.40 -7.41 10.15
CA GLU A 32 -21.50 -6.44 11.24
C GLU A 32 -22.97 -6.25 11.69
N ASP A 33 -23.90 -6.23 10.71
CA ASP A 33 -25.33 -6.01 10.95
C ASP A 33 -26.13 -7.31 11.14
N LEU A 34 -25.48 -8.46 11.02
CA LEU A 34 -26.17 -9.75 11.04
C LEU A 34 -26.57 -10.12 12.48
N THR A 35 -27.84 -10.38 12.68
CA THR A 35 -28.34 -10.88 13.98
C THR A 35 -28.05 -12.37 14.14
N LEU A 36 -28.04 -12.85 15.40
CA LEU A 36 -27.89 -14.28 15.70
C LEU A 36 -28.96 -15.11 15.02
N ALA A 37 -30.23 -14.65 15.06
CA ALA A 37 -31.34 -15.30 14.38
C ALA A 37 -31.15 -15.36 12.87
N GLY A 38 -30.68 -14.24 12.24
CA GLY A 38 -30.39 -14.18 10.81
C GLY A 38 -29.27 -15.15 10.41
N MET A 39 -28.23 -15.27 11.23
CA MET A 39 -27.14 -16.24 10.96
C MET A 39 -27.65 -17.69 11.11
N GLN A 40 -28.51 -17.97 12.08
CA GLN A 40 -29.12 -19.29 12.21
C GLN A 40 -30.02 -19.65 11.02
N GLU A 41 -30.81 -18.70 10.51
CA GLU A 41 -31.59 -18.88 9.28
C GLU A 41 -30.73 -19.20 8.08
N ILE A 42 -29.62 -18.51 7.91
CA ILE A 42 -28.62 -18.80 6.87
C ILE A 42 -28.02 -20.20 7.04
N ALA A 43 -27.69 -20.57 8.26
CA ALA A 43 -27.05 -21.85 8.59
C ALA A 43 -27.97 -23.06 8.35
N ILE A 44 -29.26 -22.99 8.78
CA ILE A 44 -30.19 -24.12 8.79
C ILE A 44 -31.16 -24.10 7.60
N GLY A 45 -31.37 -22.95 6.97
CA GLY A 45 -32.16 -22.90 5.73
C GLY A 45 -33.67 -22.97 5.86
N GLN A 46 -34.24 -22.60 6.97
CA GLN A 46 -35.69 -22.73 7.24
C GLN A 46 -36.61 -21.67 6.61
N THR A 47 -36.12 -20.85 5.66
CA THR A 47 -37.00 -19.86 5.03
C THR A 47 -37.54 -20.33 3.68
N LEU A 48 -38.85 -20.34 3.54
CA LEU A 48 -39.62 -20.66 2.32
C LEU A 48 -39.33 -19.73 1.12
N PHE A 49 -38.57 -18.67 1.33
CA PHE A 49 -38.34 -17.61 0.33
C PHE A 49 -36.89 -17.42 -0.09
N MET A 50 -35.89 -18.09 0.51
CA MET A 50 -34.49 -17.97 0.13
C MET A 50 -34.06 -19.08 -0.82
N ASN A 51 -34.03 -18.77 -2.13
CA ASN A 51 -33.62 -19.69 -3.20
C ASN A 51 -32.11 -19.69 -3.47
N SER A 52 -31.27 -19.24 -2.53
CA SER A 52 -29.82 -19.20 -2.72
C SER A 52 -29.17 -20.38 -2.02
N SER A 53 -28.28 -21.08 -2.73
CA SER A 53 -27.44 -22.16 -2.17
C SER A 53 -26.12 -21.62 -1.63
N VAL A 54 -25.73 -20.38 -2.02
CA VAL A 54 -24.47 -19.74 -1.63
C VAL A 54 -24.72 -18.43 -0.88
N TYR A 55 -24.11 -18.32 0.28
CA TYR A 55 -24.14 -17.12 1.13
C TYR A 55 -22.73 -16.58 1.30
N LEU A 56 -22.54 -15.32 0.93
CA LEU A 56 -21.30 -14.59 1.13
C LEU A 56 -21.52 -13.60 2.28
N ILE A 57 -20.77 -13.78 3.36
CA ILE A 57 -20.88 -12.95 4.57
C ILE A 57 -19.52 -12.27 4.76
N SER A 58 -19.50 -10.94 4.70
CA SER A 58 -18.30 -10.13 4.90
C SER A 58 -18.27 -9.58 6.31
N LYS A 59 -17.08 -9.49 6.91
CA LYS A 59 -16.83 -8.84 8.21
C LYS A 59 -17.62 -9.40 9.40
N LEU A 60 -17.94 -10.70 9.38
CA LEU A 60 -18.62 -11.34 10.51
C LEU A 60 -17.75 -11.34 11.78
N GLY A 61 -16.41 -11.33 11.61
CA GLY A 61 -15.44 -11.26 12.71
C GLY A 61 -15.53 -9.97 13.54
N GLU A 62 -16.12 -8.89 13.01
CA GLU A 62 -16.38 -7.64 13.73
C GLU A 62 -17.62 -7.74 14.63
N ASN A 63 -18.51 -8.68 14.36
CA ASN A 63 -19.68 -9.01 15.19
C ASN A 63 -19.32 -10.12 16.19
N SER A 64 -18.82 -9.72 17.36
CA SER A 64 -18.32 -10.64 18.37
C SER A 64 -19.39 -11.61 18.92
N GLU A 65 -20.66 -11.19 18.96
CA GLU A 65 -21.78 -12.01 19.42
C GLU A 65 -21.99 -13.19 18.47
N VAL A 66 -22.23 -12.92 17.20
CA VAL A 66 -22.48 -13.96 16.19
C VAL A 66 -21.24 -14.81 15.95
N TRP A 67 -20.06 -14.17 15.87
CA TRP A 67 -18.79 -14.85 15.67
C TRP A 67 -18.51 -15.91 16.74
N SER A 68 -18.75 -15.57 18.02
CA SER A 68 -18.48 -16.49 19.14
C SER A 68 -19.41 -17.71 19.16
N GLN A 69 -20.60 -17.59 18.59
CA GLN A 69 -21.62 -18.65 18.56
C GLN A 69 -21.48 -19.60 17.35
N LEU A 70 -20.69 -19.25 16.31
CA LEU A 70 -20.49 -20.11 15.13
C LEU A 70 -20.16 -21.57 15.46
N PRO A 71 -19.27 -21.87 16.43
CA PRO A 71 -18.93 -23.25 16.77
C PRO A 71 -20.09 -24.08 17.33
N ASP A 72 -21.11 -23.43 17.87
CA ASP A 72 -22.23 -24.05 18.54
C ASP A 72 -23.49 -24.13 17.63
N MET A 73 -23.38 -23.59 16.39
CA MET A 73 -24.44 -23.64 15.39
C MET A 73 -24.44 -24.94 14.59
N LYS A 74 -25.60 -25.33 14.10
CA LYS A 74 -25.77 -26.41 13.13
C LYS A 74 -25.77 -25.80 11.72
N PHE A 75 -25.03 -26.40 10.80
CA PHE A 75 -24.98 -25.99 9.41
C PHE A 75 -25.55 -27.09 8.52
N ASP A 76 -26.39 -26.71 7.58
CA ASP A 76 -26.93 -27.61 6.56
C ASP A 76 -25.86 -27.92 5.50
N ASP A 77 -25.74 -29.19 5.12
CA ASP A 77 -24.75 -29.66 4.14
C ASP A 77 -25.01 -29.11 2.71
N ASP A 78 -26.26 -28.81 2.39
CA ASP A 78 -26.70 -28.31 1.09
C ASP A 78 -26.35 -26.82 0.89
N ARG A 79 -25.74 -26.18 1.90
CA ARG A 79 -25.42 -24.77 1.86
C ARG A 79 -23.93 -24.51 1.76
N THR A 80 -23.60 -23.52 0.95
CA THR A 80 -22.24 -22.98 0.86
C THR A 80 -22.19 -21.62 1.54
N ILE A 81 -21.45 -21.52 2.63
CA ILE A 81 -21.25 -20.29 3.38
C ILE A 81 -19.80 -19.85 3.20
N ILE A 82 -19.61 -18.66 2.67
CA ILE A 82 -18.30 -18.06 2.42
C ILE A 82 -18.14 -16.88 3.37
N LEU A 83 -17.30 -17.04 4.38
CA LEU A 83 -16.92 -15.98 5.31
C LEU A 83 -15.71 -15.24 4.73
N VAL A 84 -15.80 -13.91 4.65
CA VAL A 84 -14.77 -13.04 4.08
C VAL A 84 -14.35 -12.01 5.10
N GLU A 85 -13.06 -12.08 5.49
CA GLU A 85 -12.50 -11.24 6.54
C GLU A 85 -11.22 -10.55 6.04
N ASP A 86 -10.94 -9.35 6.56
CA ASP A 86 -9.66 -8.68 6.31
C ASP A 86 -8.60 -9.15 7.30
N LYS A 87 -8.98 -9.24 8.57
CA LYS A 87 -8.11 -9.69 9.66
C LYS A 87 -8.85 -10.63 10.58
N ILE A 88 -8.13 -11.59 11.13
CA ILE A 88 -8.70 -12.58 12.06
C ILE A 88 -7.79 -12.75 13.27
N ASP A 89 -8.37 -12.80 14.45
CA ASP A 89 -7.63 -13.26 15.64
C ASP A 89 -7.56 -14.80 15.66
N LYS A 90 -6.41 -15.33 15.28
CA LYS A 90 -6.13 -16.76 15.19
C LYS A 90 -6.16 -17.49 16.56
N ARG A 91 -6.25 -16.74 17.67
CA ARG A 91 -6.30 -17.32 19.03
C ARG A 91 -7.72 -17.71 19.45
N THR A 92 -8.76 -17.18 18.77
CA THR A 92 -10.17 -17.39 19.13
C THR A 92 -10.61 -18.85 19.01
N LYS A 93 -11.62 -19.25 19.84
CA LYS A 93 -12.26 -20.57 19.76
C LYS A 93 -12.86 -20.79 18.36
N THR A 94 -13.50 -19.76 17.81
CA THR A 94 -14.15 -19.79 16.50
C THR A 94 -13.16 -20.04 15.36
N TYR A 95 -12.01 -19.34 15.33
CA TYR A 95 -10.98 -19.59 14.30
C TYR A 95 -10.47 -21.04 14.36
N LYS A 96 -10.18 -21.55 15.56
CA LYS A 96 -9.72 -22.93 15.75
C LYS A 96 -10.77 -23.96 15.31
N TRP A 97 -12.05 -23.66 15.53
CA TRP A 97 -13.14 -24.48 15.05
C TRP A 97 -13.25 -24.43 13.52
N LEU A 98 -13.19 -23.24 12.90
CA LEU A 98 -13.18 -23.06 11.44
C LEU A 98 -12.04 -23.79 10.77
N GLN A 99 -10.84 -23.80 11.36
CA GLN A 99 -9.71 -24.58 10.85
C GLN A 99 -9.99 -26.09 10.71
N LYS A 100 -10.88 -26.63 11.55
CA LYS A 100 -11.23 -28.06 11.54
C LYS A 100 -12.44 -28.36 10.67
N ASN A 101 -13.38 -27.42 10.55
CA ASN A 101 -14.70 -27.63 9.96
C ASN A 101 -14.94 -26.85 8.67
N ALA A 102 -14.02 -25.97 8.26
CA ALA A 102 -14.14 -25.15 7.06
C ALA A 102 -12.89 -25.27 6.18
N LYS A 103 -13.03 -24.90 4.90
CA LYS A 103 -11.88 -24.68 4.03
C LYS A 103 -11.34 -23.26 4.28
N VAL A 104 -10.21 -23.18 4.96
CA VAL A 104 -9.58 -21.92 5.36
C VAL A 104 -8.46 -21.56 4.42
N GLN A 105 -8.48 -20.36 3.88
CA GLN A 105 -7.41 -19.83 3.02
C GLN A 105 -7.05 -18.40 3.43
N GLU A 106 -5.75 -18.15 3.61
CA GLU A 106 -5.19 -16.84 3.90
C GLU A 106 -4.65 -16.20 2.61
N PHE A 107 -5.00 -14.95 2.40
CA PHE A 107 -4.56 -14.13 1.26
C PHE A 107 -3.71 -12.97 1.78
N SER A 108 -2.44 -13.25 1.98
CA SER A 108 -1.49 -12.26 2.50
C SER A 108 -1.13 -11.22 1.43
N PRO A 109 -0.85 -9.96 1.81
CA PRO A 109 -0.35 -8.97 0.88
C PRO A 109 0.98 -9.42 0.27
N LEU A 110 1.21 -9.06 -0.98
CA LEU A 110 2.45 -9.38 -1.66
C LEU A 110 3.60 -8.53 -1.11
N SER A 111 4.78 -9.12 -1.08
CA SER A 111 6.02 -8.51 -0.60
C SER A 111 7.06 -8.39 -1.71
N ASP A 112 8.14 -7.65 -1.46
CA ASP A 112 9.27 -7.50 -2.39
C ASP A 112 9.82 -8.84 -2.91
N ARG A 113 9.75 -9.90 -2.10
CA ARG A 113 10.22 -11.23 -2.50
C ARG A 113 9.41 -11.84 -3.65
N GLN A 114 8.16 -11.44 -3.78
CA GLN A 114 7.23 -11.91 -4.81
C GLN A 114 7.20 -11.01 -6.04
N LYS A 115 7.95 -9.88 -6.04
CA LYS A 115 8.03 -8.94 -7.16
C LYS A 115 8.29 -9.61 -8.52
N PRO A 116 9.24 -10.56 -8.69
CA PRO A 116 9.46 -11.20 -9.98
C PRO A 116 8.26 -12.00 -10.51
N GLN A 117 7.49 -12.63 -9.61
CA GLN A 117 6.27 -13.37 -9.95
C GLN A 117 5.14 -12.41 -10.32
N LEU A 118 5.00 -11.32 -9.54
CA LEU A 118 4.02 -10.28 -9.78
C LEU A 118 4.26 -9.57 -11.12
N LEU A 119 5.49 -9.26 -11.48
CA LEU A 119 5.84 -8.67 -12.77
C LEU A 119 5.46 -9.59 -13.93
N LYS A 120 5.76 -10.88 -13.84
CA LYS A 120 5.36 -11.86 -14.87
C LYS A 120 3.85 -11.94 -15.02
N TRP A 121 3.12 -11.97 -13.91
CA TRP A 121 1.67 -11.94 -13.89
C TRP A 121 1.15 -10.66 -14.55
N TYR A 122 1.68 -9.49 -14.16
CA TYR A 122 1.22 -8.19 -14.62
C TYR A 122 1.40 -8.00 -16.13
N VAL A 123 2.56 -8.41 -16.67
CA VAL A 123 2.82 -8.38 -18.13
C VAL A 123 1.90 -9.33 -18.89
N ALA A 124 1.65 -10.54 -18.35
CA ALA A 124 0.73 -11.49 -18.95
C ALA A 124 -0.72 -10.96 -18.96
N GLU A 125 -1.15 -10.37 -17.85
CA GLU A 125 -2.48 -9.79 -17.70
C GLU A 125 -2.67 -8.55 -18.61
N ALA A 126 -1.65 -7.70 -18.74
CA ALA A 126 -1.64 -6.58 -19.68
C ALA A 126 -1.84 -7.07 -21.13
N LYS A 127 -1.07 -8.07 -21.54
CA LYS A 127 -1.19 -8.67 -22.88
C LYS A 127 -2.58 -9.27 -23.13
N ALA A 128 -3.16 -9.93 -22.14
CA ALA A 128 -4.51 -10.51 -22.24
C ALA A 128 -5.59 -9.44 -22.45
N ARG A 129 -5.37 -8.20 -21.96
CA ARG A 129 -6.26 -7.05 -22.15
C ARG A 129 -5.90 -6.16 -23.35
N GLY A 130 -4.94 -6.61 -24.18
CA GLY A 130 -4.51 -5.85 -25.36
C GLY A 130 -3.57 -4.67 -25.06
N CYS A 131 -3.02 -4.59 -23.84
CA CYS A 131 -2.05 -3.57 -23.47
C CYS A 131 -0.63 -4.09 -23.70
N GLU A 132 0.16 -3.41 -24.53
CA GLU A 132 1.57 -3.71 -24.71
C GLU A 132 2.41 -2.88 -23.72
N LEU A 133 2.94 -3.54 -22.69
CA LEU A 133 3.85 -2.95 -21.71
C LEU A 133 5.27 -3.45 -21.93
N THR A 134 6.24 -2.53 -21.91
CA THR A 134 7.64 -2.91 -21.76
C THR A 134 7.90 -3.40 -20.33
N ASN A 135 8.93 -4.23 -20.14
CA ASN A 135 9.32 -4.70 -18.80
C ASN A 135 9.63 -3.53 -17.86
N ARG A 136 10.25 -2.45 -18.37
CA ARG A 136 10.53 -1.24 -17.60
C ARG A 136 9.26 -0.54 -17.13
N GLN A 137 8.27 -0.38 -18.01
CA GLN A 137 6.98 0.23 -17.65
C GLN A 137 6.24 -0.61 -16.63
N ALA A 138 6.20 -1.93 -16.81
CA ALA A 138 5.60 -2.83 -15.84
C ALA A 138 6.28 -2.74 -14.46
N GLU A 139 7.60 -2.63 -14.43
CA GLU A 139 8.35 -2.48 -13.18
C GLU A 139 8.03 -1.15 -12.47
N ILE A 140 7.99 -0.04 -13.20
CA ILE A 140 7.61 1.28 -12.68
C ILE A 140 6.21 1.25 -12.08
N ILE A 141 5.24 0.67 -12.80
CA ILE A 141 3.85 0.59 -12.36
C ILE A 141 3.72 -0.26 -11.09
N VAL A 142 4.36 -1.44 -11.07
CA VAL A 142 4.32 -2.34 -9.90
C VAL A 142 4.94 -1.68 -8.67
N ASP A 143 6.05 -0.97 -8.81
CA ASP A 143 6.70 -0.26 -7.71
C ASP A 143 5.83 0.89 -7.19
N ARG A 144 5.24 1.68 -8.06
CA ARG A 144 4.37 2.81 -7.68
C ARG A 144 3.07 2.37 -7.02
N LEU A 145 2.49 1.26 -7.46
CA LEU A 145 1.27 0.70 -6.88
C LEU A 145 1.53 -0.27 -5.70
N ARG A 146 2.79 -0.37 -5.26
CA ARG A 146 3.22 -1.09 -4.04
C ARG A 146 2.73 -2.53 -3.94
N PHE A 147 2.80 -3.26 -5.05
CA PHE A 147 2.42 -4.69 -5.15
C PHE A 147 0.93 -4.98 -4.87
N ASP A 148 0.08 -3.95 -4.88
CA ASP A 148 -1.38 -4.12 -4.76
C ASP A 148 -1.95 -4.64 -6.08
N GLN A 149 -2.25 -5.93 -6.14
CA GLN A 149 -2.76 -6.57 -7.35
C GLN A 149 -4.11 -6.03 -7.80
N LEU A 150 -4.97 -5.57 -6.88
CA LEU A 150 -6.25 -5.00 -7.25
C LEU A 150 -6.06 -3.65 -7.94
N ARG A 151 -5.21 -2.78 -7.39
CA ARG A 151 -4.84 -1.52 -8.03
C ARG A 151 -4.15 -1.74 -9.37
N LEU A 152 -3.23 -2.71 -9.44
CA LEU A 152 -2.57 -3.10 -10.69
C LEU A 152 -3.57 -3.55 -11.74
N SER A 153 -4.55 -4.39 -11.37
CA SER A 153 -5.61 -4.86 -12.27
C SER A 153 -6.50 -3.71 -12.75
N ASN A 154 -6.96 -2.85 -11.83
CA ASN A 154 -7.80 -1.70 -12.17
C ASN A 154 -7.05 -0.71 -13.07
N PHE A 155 -5.75 -0.55 -12.87
CA PHE A 155 -4.94 0.31 -13.74
C PHE A 155 -4.81 -0.25 -15.15
N LEU A 156 -4.71 -1.57 -15.31
CA LEU A 156 -4.76 -2.18 -16.64
C LEU A 156 -6.08 -1.92 -17.37
N ASP A 157 -7.21 -1.90 -16.66
CA ASP A 157 -8.51 -1.56 -17.26
C ASP A 157 -8.53 -0.10 -17.77
N GLN A 158 -7.89 0.83 -17.05
CA GLN A 158 -7.73 2.21 -17.51
C GLN A 158 -6.78 2.30 -18.71
N LEU A 159 -5.66 1.57 -18.68
CA LEU A 159 -4.69 1.54 -19.76
C LEU A 159 -5.26 0.91 -21.04
N ALA A 160 -6.15 -0.06 -20.93
CA ALA A 160 -6.81 -0.68 -22.07
C ALA A 160 -7.71 0.29 -22.86
N LEU A 161 -8.08 1.43 -22.25
CA LEU A 161 -8.84 2.50 -22.92
C LEU A 161 -7.94 3.50 -23.64
N ALA A 162 -6.62 3.45 -23.44
CA ALA A 162 -5.68 4.35 -24.06
C ALA A 162 -5.22 3.83 -25.43
N GLU A 163 -5.16 4.70 -26.45
CA GLU A 163 -4.71 4.31 -27.80
C GLU A 163 -3.23 3.93 -27.86
N LYS A 164 -2.40 4.51 -27.00
CA LYS A 164 -0.96 4.21 -26.91
C LYS A 164 -0.46 4.30 -25.48
N MET A 165 0.42 3.35 -25.12
CA MET A 165 1.11 3.36 -23.85
C MET A 165 2.37 4.24 -23.95
N THR A 166 2.42 5.33 -23.18
CA THR A 166 3.57 6.22 -23.06
C THR A 166 3.99 6.35 -21.60
N ASP A 167 5.26 6.68 -21.37
CA ASP A 167 5.75 6.91 -20.00
C ASP A 167 5.02 8.10 -19.35
N ASP A 168 4.71 9.16 -20.13
CA ASP A 168 3.93 10.31 -19.65
C ASP A 168 2.53 9.93 -19.17
N LEU A 169 1.90 8.95 -19.83
CA LEU A 169 0.58 8.45 -19.43
C LEU A 169 0.67 7.74 -18.08
N ILE A 170 1.72 6.95 -17.85
CA ILE A 170 1.97 6.30 -16.55
C ILE A 170 2.20 7.36 -15.48
N ASP A 171 3.00 8.39 -15.75
CA ASP A 171 3.31 9.47 -14.81
C ASP A 171 2.05 10.27 -14.43
N ASN A 172 1.17 10.53 -15.37
CA ASN A 172 -0.08 11.26 -15.14
C ASN A 172 -1.10 10.46 -14.33
N PHE A 173 -1.21 9.14 -14.56
CA PHE A 173 -2.19 8.30 -13.86
C PHE A 173 -1.71 7.75 -12.52
N ILE A 174 -0.40 7.53 -12.38
CA ILE A 174 0.19 7.01 -11.15
C ILE A 174 1.36 7.92 -10.75
N PRO A 175 1.08 9.10 -10.17
CA PRO A 175 2.12 9.96 -9.67
C PRO A 175 2.95 9.24 -8.59
N LEU A 176 4.21 9.60 -8.49
CA LEU A 176 5.10 9.09 -7.43
C LEU A 176 4.49 9.34 -6.05
N ALA A 177 4.62 8.38 -5.15
CA ALA A 177 4.20 8.59 -3.77
C ALA A 177 4.97 9.79 -3.18
N ARG A 178 4.30 10.59 -2.34
CA ARG A 178 4.88 11.81 -1.74
C ARG A 178 6.24 11.56 -1.06
N THR A 179 6.37 10.44 -0.35
CA THR A 179 7.62 10.03 0.28
C THR A 179 8.74 9.74 -0.71
N GLU A 180 8.43 9.25 -1.90
CA GLU A 180 9.39 9.02 -2.98
C GLU A 180 9.78 10.34 -3.65
N ASN A 181 8.83 11.23 -3.86
CA ASN A 181 9.10 12.58 -4.35
C ASN A 181 10.00 13.36 -3.38
N VAL A 182 9.75 13.27 -2.06
CA VAL A 182 10.59 13.96 -1.06
C VAL A 182 11.98 13.31 -0.94
N PHE A 183 12.08 11.98 -1.11
CA PHE A 183 13.38 11.32 -1.19
C PHE A 183 14.17 11.79 -2.40
N ASP A 184 13.56 11.79 -3.58
CA ASP A 184 14.20 12.23 -4.82
C ASP A 184 14.52 13.74 -4.77
N LEU A 185 13.67 14.55 -4.15
CA LEU A 185 13.91 15.95 -3.84
C LEU A 185 15.20 16.14 -3.02
N PHE A 186 15.33 15.38 -1.94
CA PHE A 186 16.51 15.44 -1.07
C PHE A 186 17.79 15.01 -1.78
N ILE A 187 17.73 13.91 -2.55
CA ILE A 187 18.88 13.42 -3.34
C ILE A 187 19.26 14.42 -4.43
N SER A 188 18.29 15.04 -5.11
CA SER A 188 18.55 16.07 -6.13
C SER A 188 19.21 17.31 -5.52
N ALA A 189 18.78 17.72 -4.31
CA ALA A 189 19.43 18.81 -3.56
C ALA A 189 20.89 18.47 -3.18
N LEU A 190 21.15 17.25 -2.71
CA LEU A 190 22.50 16.78 -2.41
C LEU A 190 23.42 16.77 -3.63
N ALA A 191 22.86 16.46 -4.81
CA ALA A 191 23.56 16.43 -6.10
C ALA A 191 23.73 17.82 -6.73
N GLY A 192 23.05 18.86 -6.20
CA GLY A 192 23.06 20.21 -6.77
C GLY A 192 22.21 20.37 -8.04
N ASP A 193 21.28 19.44 -8.28
CA ASP A 193 20.33 19.51 -9.40
C ASP A 193 19.12 20.39 -9.04
N TYR A 194 19.36 21.70 -9.11
CA TYR A 194 18.35 22.70 -8.69
C TYR A 194 17.15 22.78 -9.63
N GLY A 195 17.32 22.44 -10.92
CA GLY A 195 16.19 22.36 -11.85
C GLY A 195 15.18 21.30 -11.39
N LYS A 196 15.69 20.09 -11.12
CA LYS A 196 14.84 19.00 -10.63
C LYS A 196 14.25 19.30 -9.23
N VAL A 197 14.99 20.00 -8.36
CA VAL A 197 14.47 20.47 -7.07
C VAL A 197 13.25 21.37 -7.29
N HIS A 198 13.34 22.34 -8.19
CA HIS A 198 12.24 23.26 -8.51
C HIS A 198 11.02 22.53 -9.08
N ASP A 199 11.22 21.60 -10.03
CA ASP A 199 10.14 20.84 -10.65
C ASP A 199 9.37 20.00 -9.63
N ILE A 200 10.09 19.29 -8.74
CA ILE A 200 9.48 18.48 -7.69
C ILE A 200 8.72 19.34 -6.68
N ILE A 201 9.28 20.50 -6.28
CA ILE A 201 8.61 21.42 -5.36
C ILE A 201 7.33 21.97 -5.98
N SER A 202 7.39 22.44 -7.23
CA SER A 202 6.21 22.96 -7.94
C SER A 202 5.10 21.91 -8.04
N TYR A 203 5.46 20.66 -8.31
CA TYR A 203 4.53 19.54 -8.29
C TYR A 203 3.91 19.33 -6.89
N LEU A 204 4.73 19.24 -5.85
CA LEU A 204 4.25 19.02 -4.47
C LEU A 204 3.37 20.18 -3.96
N GLU A 205 3.69 21.42 -4.33
CA GLU A 205 2.90 22.62 -3.98
C GLU A 205 1.53 22.55 -4.66
N SER A 206 1.49 22.22 -5.96
CA SER A 206 0.22 22.09 -6.72
C SER A 206 -0.70 20.99 -6.16
N GLU A 207 -0.13 19.89 -5.70
CA GLU A 207 -0.86 18.73 -5.15
C GLU A 207 -1.43 18.95 -3.75
N SER A 208 -0.73 19.71 -2.92
CA SER A 208 -0.97 19.69 -1.47
C SER A 208 -1.14 21.04 -0.81
N GLY A 209 -1.08 22.12 -1.59
CA GLY A 209 -1.20 23.48 -1.06
C GLY A 209 -0.16 23.81 0.01
N VAL A 210 -0.44 24.85 0.81
CA VAL A 210 0.49 25.36 1.82
C VAL A 210 0.81 24.34 2.90
N ASP A 211 -0.17 23.59 3.38
CA ASP A 211 0.01 22.59 4.45
C ASP A 211 0.97 21.45 4.04
N GLY A 212 1.07 21.21 2.76
CA GLY A 212 2.01 20.27 2.18
C GLY A 212 3.46 20.56 2.47
N ALA A 213 3.85 21.83 2.59
CA ALA A 213 5.22 22.21 2.89
C ALA A 213 5.67 21.72 4.28
N TYR A 214 4.80 21.80 5.29
CA TYR A 214 5.10 21.34 6.65
C TYR A 214 5.31 19.83 6.70
N GLN A 215 4.47 19.06 5.98
CA GLN A 215 4.63 17.62 5.89
C GLN A 215 5.91 17.25 5.13
N THR A 216 6.22 17.99 4.06
CA THR A 216 7.46 17.82 3.28
C THR A 216 8.69 18.10 4.14
N MET A 217 8.67 19.16 4.94
CA MET A 217 9.75 19.48 5.87
C MET A 217 9.99 18.36 6.88
N GLY A 218 8.93 17.75 7.45
CA GLY A 218 9.05 16.61 8.35
C GLY A 218 9.70 15.39 7.67
N LEU A 219 9.34 15.12 6.41
CA LEU A 219 9.98 14.06 5.63
C LEU A 219 11.44 14.37 5.29
N LEU A 220 11.77 15.62 4.94
CA LEU A 220 13.16 16.05 4.71
C LEU A 220 14.02 15.90 5.97
N ALA A 221 13.49 16.28 7.14
CA ALA A 221 14.16 16.10 8.42
C ALA A 221 14.44 14.60 8.69
N SER A 222 13.50 13.71 8.38
CA SER A 222 13.69 12.26 8.46
C SER A 222 14.81 11.79 7.51
N GLN A 223 14.87 12.29 6.28
CA GLN A 223 15.95 11.95 5.33
C GLN A 223 17.32 12.45 5.83
N ALA A 224 17.39 13.67 6.39
CA ALA A 224 18.62 14.19 6.97
C ALA A 224 19.10 13.36 8.18
N THR A 225 18.16 12.88 9.00
CA THR A 225 18.47 11.97 10.12
C THR A 225 19.02 10.64 9.61
N ASN A 226 18.40 10.05 8.59
CA ASN A 226 18.87 8.81 7.97
C ASN A 226 20.27 8.99 7.34
N LEU A 227 20.53 10.11 6.67
CA LEU A 227 21.84 10.44 6.13
C LEU A 227 22.89 10.58 7.23
N THR A 228 22.52 11.26 8.34
CA THR A 228 23.40 11.41 9.51
C THR A 228 23.75 10.05 10.09
N ALA A 229 22.76 9.18 10.31
CA ALA A 229 22.98 7.84 10.82
C ALA A 229 23.87 7.01 9.90
N LEU A 230 23.68 7.08 8.57
CA LEU A 230 24.52 6.38 7.60
C LEU A 230 25.98 6.86 7.63
N ILE A 231 26.23 8.16 7.75
CA ILE A 231 27.59 8.69 7.84
C ILE A 231 28.27 8.26 9.15
N LEU A 232 27.55 8.29 10.26
CA LEU A 232 28.06 7.84 11.56
C LEU A 232 28.29 6.33 11.63
N ALA A 233 27.56 5.56 10.85
CA ALA A 233 27.71 4.10 10.72
C ALA A 233 28.64 3.68 9.57
N ASP A 234 29.50 4.60 9.07
CA ASP A 234 30.43 4.35 7.95
C ASP A 234 29.75 3.72 6.71
N GLY A 235 28.49 4.05 6.49
CA GLY A 235 27.67 3.57 5.37
C GLY A 235 27.01 2.21 5.58
N ASP A 236 27.04 1.65 6.77
CA ASP A 236 26.35 0.38 7.07
C ASP A 236 24.82 0.55 7.11
N SER A 237 24.21 0.39 5.95
CA SER A 237 22.77 0.50 5.78
C SER A 237 21.95 -0.56 6.53
N LYS A 238 22.57 -1.72 6.91
CA LYS A 238 21.86 -2.78 7.65
C LYS A 238 21.75 -2.41 9.12
N LEU A 239 22.82 -1.87 9.68
CA LEU A 239 22.84 -1.39 11.06
C LEU A 239 21.81 -0.26 11.24
N VAL A 240 21.84 0.74 10.37
CA VAL A 240 20.90 1.88 10.41
C VAL A 240 19.45 1.42 10.21
N ALA A 241 19.19 0.45 9.32
CA ALA A 241 17.85 -0.09 9.12
C ALA A 241 17.30 -0.76 10.39
N SER A 242 18.16 -1.47 11.13
CA SER A 242 17.80 -2.12 12.39
C SER A 242 17.46 -1.10 13.48
N ASP A 243 18.31 -0.08 13.65
CA ASP A 243 18.23 0.86 14.77
C ASP A 243 17.11 1.90 14.59
N PHE A 244 16.87 2.34 13.36
CA PHE A 244 15.89 3.40 13.04
C PHE A 244 14.59 2.89 12.41
N SER A 245 14.40 1.57 12.26
CA SER A 245 13.27 0.95 11.56
C SER A 245 13.07 1.55 10.15
N ALA A 246 14.17 1.98 9.52
CA ALA A 246 14.15 2.62 8.22
C ALA A 246 14.16 1.58 7.07
N ASN A 247 13.59 1.93 5.92
CA ASN A 247 13.55 1.04 4.77
C ASN A 247 14.98 0.77 4.23
N PRO A 248 15.45 -0.50 4.24
CA PRO A 248 16.81 -0.83 3.80
C PRO A 248 17.11 -0.48 2.34
N TYR A 249 16.09 -0.43 1.49
CA TYR A 249 16.24 -0.02 0.08
C TYR A 249 16.55 1.48 -0.04
N VAL A 250 15.80 2.31 0.69
CA VAL A 250 16.00 3.76 0.74
C VAL A 250 17.40 4.09 1.27
N LEU A 251 17.81 3.42 2.35
CA LEU A 251 19.13 3.61 2.93
C LEU A 251 20.27 3.21 1.98
N ARG A 252 20.13 2.11 1.22
CA ARG A 252 21.12 1.72 0.20
C ARG A 252 21.21 2.74 -0.92
N LYS A 253 20.10 3.28 -1.40
CA LYS A 253 20.07 4.34 -2.43
C LYS A 253 20.70 5.61 -1.88
N MET A 254 20.43 5.98 -0.63
CA MET A 254 21.03 7.13 0.04
C MET A 254 22.55 6.97 0.28
N ALA A 255 23.00 5.77 0.62
CA ALA A 255 24.41 5.47 0.87
C ALA A 255 25.31 5.80 -0.35
N SER A 256 24.80 5.66 -1.57
CA SER A 256 25.51 6.05 -2.79
C SER A 256 25.71 7.58 -2.89
N SER A 257 24.72 8.35 -2.45
CA SER A 257 24.73 9.82 -2.44
C SER A 257 25.44 10.39 -1.19
N ALA A 258 25.58 9.58 -0.13
CA ALA A 258 26.32 9.93 1.09
C ALA A 258 27.86 10.00 0.84
N LYS A 259 28.35 9.33 -0.22
CA LYS A 259 29.76 9.38 -0.61
C LYS A 259 30.13 10.81 -1.05
N GLY A 260 30.80 11.56 -0.20
CA GLY A 260 31.20 12.96 -0.45
C GLY A 260 30.50 13.97 0.45
N VAL A 261 29.67 13.51 1.37
CA VAL A 261 29.13 14.36 2.43
C VAL A 261 30.02 14.21 3.67
N ASP A 262 30.80 15.23 3.95
CA ASP A 262 31.61 15.32 5.17
C ASP A 262 30.79 15.85 6.36
N LYS A 263 31.41 15.91 7.54
CA LYS A 263 30.76 16.38 8.77
C LYS A 263 30.33 17.85 8.69
N GLU A 264 31.08 18.68 7.95
CA GLU A 264 30.73 20.11 7.77
C GLU A 264 29.54 20.28 6.85
N LYS A 265 29.50 19.54 5.74
CA LYS A 265 28.35 19.51 4.82
C LYS A 265 27.11 18.98 5.55
N LEU A 266 27.26 17.92 6.35
CA LEU A 266 26.19 17.36 7.16
C LEU A 266 25.62 18.39 8.15
N LYS A 267 26.48 19.15 8.83
CA LYS A 267 26.07 20.23 9.72
C LYS A 267 25.29 21.31 8.97
N ARG A 268 25.80 21.75 7.81
CA ARG A 268 25.12 22.73 6.94
C ARG A 268 23.73 22.28 6.50
N ILE A 269 23.58 20.99 6.14
CA ILE A 269 22.30 20.40 5.78
C ILE A 269 21.31 20.54 6.94
N ASN A 270 21.69 20.08 8.12
CA ASN A 270 20.83 20.15 9.30
C ASN A 270 20.50 21.59 9.71
N ASP A 271 21.48 22.50 9.66
CA ASP A 271 21.28 23.91 9.99
C ASP A 271 20.35 24.62 8.97
N ALA A 272 20.42 24.25 7.68
CA ALA A 272 19.54 24.81 6.66
C ALA A 272 18.08 24.38 6.88
N LEU A 273 17.85 23.09 7.10
CA LEU A 273 16.51 22.55 7.37
C LEU A 273 15.93 23.10 8.67
N LEU A 274 16.73 23.17 9.74
CA LEU A 274 16.31 23.72 11.02
C LEU A 274 15.89 25.19 10.90
N ARG A 275 16.68 26.00 10.19
CA ARG A 275 16.34 27.42 9.95
C ARG A 275 15.06 27.58 9.16
N ALA A 276 14.88 26.77 8.11
CA ALA A 276 13.66 26.82 7.31
C ALA A 276 12.43 26.40 8.13
N ASP A 277 12.51 25.32 8.90
CA ASP A 277 11.43 24.89 9.79
C ASP A 277 11.04 25.97 10.81
N LEU A 278 12.04 26.63 11.42
CA LEU A 278 11.80 27.74 12.33
C LEU A 278 11.12 28.91 11.61
N GLN A 279 11.60 29.31 10.44
CA GLN A 279 11.02 30.40 9.65
C GLN A 279 9.60 30.09 9.20
N MET A 280 9.30 28.87 8.78
CA MET A 280 7.95 28.42 8.43
C MET A 280 6.96 28.59 9.58
N LYS A 281 7.41 28.45 10.83
CA LYS A 281 6.59 28.57 12.04
C LYS A 281 6.50 29.98 12.62
N THR A 282 7.43 30.88 12.26
CA THR A 282 7.57 32.20 12.90
C THR A 282 7.39 33.36 11.93
N THR A 283 7.27 33.11 10.62
CA THR A 283 7.11 34.19 9.63
C THR A 283 5.89 33.93 8.75
N SER A 284 5.49 34.95 7.98
CA SER A 284 4.42 34.82 6.96
C SER A 284 4.93 34.55 5.54
N VAL A 285 6.21 34.21 5.41
CA VAL A 285 6.79 33.84 4.11
C VAL A 285 6.18 32.51 3.62
N ASN A 286 5.92 32.41 2.31
CA ASN A 286 5.41 31.17 1.75
C ASN A 286 6.31 29.99 2.16
N PRO A 287 5.77 28.96 2.85
CA PRO A 287 6.54 27.84 3.36
C PRO A 287 7.31 27.07 2.26
N TRP A 288 6.74 26.95 1.05
CA TRP A 288 7.41 26.29 -0.06
C TRP A 288 8.68 27.00 -0.53
N LEU A 289 8.68 28.34 -0.53
CA LEU A 289 9.89 29.12 -0.81
C LEU A 289 10.98 28.87 0.22
N LEU A 290 10.61 28.69 1.49
CA LEU A 290 11.58 28.39 2.55
C LEU A 290 12.14 26.97 2.42
N VAL A 291 11.32 26.00 2.03
CA VAL A 291 11.78 24.63 1.71
C VAL A 291 12.76 24.64 0.54
N GLU A 292 12.41 25.33 -0.55
CA GLU A 292 13.26 25.42 -1.75
C GLU A 292 14.60 26.11 -1.43
N ALA A 293 14.56 27.24 -0.73
CA ALA A 293 15.77 27.97 -0.33
C ALA A 293 16.70 27.11 0.55
N ALA A 294 16.16 26.33 1.47
CA ALA A 294 16.94 25.40 2.28
C ALA A 294 17.62 24.34 1.42
N LEU A 295 16.89 23.74 0.48
CA LEU A 295 17.42 22.69 -0.42
C LEU A 295 18.50 23.22 -1.38
N ILE A 296 18.35 24.44 -1.89
CA ILE A 296 19.40 25.11 -2.69
C ILE A 296 20.65 25.34 -1.81
N GLY A 297 20.46 25.68 -0.53
CA GLY A 297 21.57 25.86 0.41
C GLY A 297 22.35 24.58 0.72
N ILE A 298 21.73 23.42 0.60
CA ILE A 298 22.34 22.10 0.84
C ILE A 298 23.35 21.71 -0.23
N GLY A 299 23.10 22.06 -1.46
CA GLY A 299 23.96 21.68 -2.62
C GLY A 299 25.25 22.47 -2.75
N LYS A 300 25.34 23.63 -2.05
CA LYS A 300 26.53 24.47 -2.01
C LYS A 300 27.50 24.01 -0.93
#